data_e9c7ab88b7f2d539c50ce6666ded8f55
#
_entry.id   e9c7ab88b7f2d539c50ce6666ded8f55
#
_cell.length_a   1.000
_cell.length_b   1.000
_cell.length_c   1.000
_cell.angle_alpha   90.00
_cell.angle_beta   90.00
_cell.angle_gamma   90.00
#
_symmetry.space_group_name_H-M   'P 1'
#
loop_
_entity.id
_entity.type
_entity.pdbx_description
1 polymer ?
#
loop_
_entity_poly.entity_id
_entity_poly.type
_entity_poly.pdbx_seq_one_letter_code
_entity_poly.pdbx_strand_id
1 'polypeptide(L)'
;MSRVGNKLINIPDGVSLENKDSHLIVKGPNGNLSVNLCDEISFNIEDNIINLTRKTDEKIAKSMHGTTRQLISNAIEGVTNGFSKHLEIIGVGFNVXSQNNRLIFQLGFSHDIAFDLPEGIEAVAQKTSLEIKGADKQLVGQVAAKIRSLKKPEPYKGKGIRYKDEYVRSKQGKTVGGGD
;
A
#
# COMPACT_ATOMS: atom_id res chain seq x y z
N MET A 1 -6.49 -27.38 5.53
CA MET A 1 -7.41 -26.41 4.88
C MET A 1 -6.91 -24.97 5.13
N SER A 2 -7.10 -24.04 4.16
CA SER A 2 -6.66 -22.66 4.33
C SER A 2 -7.64 -21.89 5.23
N ARG A 3 -7.19 -21.48 6.41
CA ARG A 3 -8.00 -20.69 7.34
C ARG A 3 -8.40 -19.32 6.73
N VAL A 4 -7.52 -18.76 5.92
CA VAL A 4 -7.77 -17.45 5.27
C VAL A 4 -8.73 -17.62 4.08
N GLY A 5 -8.51 -18.63 3.23
CA GLY A 5 -9.32 -18.84 2.02
C GLY A 5 -10.79 -19.12 2.32
N ASN A 6 -11.06 -19.81 3.43
CA ASN A 6 -12.43 -20.20 3.80
C ASN A 6 -13.23 -19.08 4.52
N LYS A 7 -12.61 -17.95 4.83
CA LYS A 7 -13.34 -16.85 5.45
C LYS A 7 -14.24 -16.18 4.42
N LEU A 8 -15.51 -16.06 4.76
CA LEU A 8 -16.49 -15.36 3.95
C LEU A 8 -16.14 -13.88 3.84
N ILE A 9 -16.50 -13.26 2.73
CA ILE A 9 -16.29 -11.83 2.50
C ILE A 9 -17.68 -11.18 2.39
N ASN A 10 -17.96 -10.26 3.28
CA ASN A 10 -19.22 -9.48 3.19
C ASN A 10 -19.04 -8.35 2.18
N ILE A 11 -20.04 -8.13 1.36
CA ILE A 11 -20.11 -7.01 0.42
C ILE A 11 -20.88 -5.88 1.12
N PRO A 12 -20.23 -4.77 1.45
CA PRO A 12 -20.93 -3.64 2.09
C PRO A 12 -21.87 -2.94 1.10
N ASP A 13 -22.83 -2.21 1.62
CA ASP A 13 -23.75 -1.42 0.82
C ASP A 13 -22.99 -0.40 -0.02
N GLY A 14 -23.37 -0.25 -1.29
CA GLY A 14 -22.72 0.66 -2.21
C GLY A 14 -21.55 0.08 -3.00
N VAL A 15 -21.23 -1.21 -2.78
CA VAL A 15 -20.21 -1.91 -3.57
C VAL A 15 -20.91 -2.88 -4.53
N SER A 16 -20.55 -2.83 -5.81
CA SER A 16 -21.05 -3.77 -6.82
C SER A 16 -19.87 -4.56 -7.41
N LEU A 17 -20.18 -5.80 -7.76
CA LEU A 17 -19.19 -6.73 -8.33
C LEU A 17 -19.64 -7.14 -9.72
N GLU A 18 -18.72 -7.08 -10.68
CA GLU A 18 -18.94 -7.55 -12.04
C GLU A 18 -17.86 -8.56 -12.40
N ASN A 19 -18.28 -9.73 -12.85
CA ASN A 19 -17.35 -10.74 -13.35
C ASN A 19 -17.17 -10.55 -14.85
N LYS A 20 -15.94 -10.32 -15.29
CA LYS A 20 -15.56 -10.22 -16.70
C LYS A 20 -14.41 -11.16 -16.99
N ASP A 21 -14.73 -12.26 -17.64
CA ASP A 21 -13.75 -13.27 -18.04
C ASP A 21 -12.92 -13.74 -16.81
N SER A 22 -11.65 -13.36 -16.76
CA SER A 22 -10.73 -13.75 -15.67
C SER A 22 -10.52 -12.63 -14.65
N HIS A 23 -11.35 -11.56 -14.67
CA HIS A 23 -11.21 -10.43 -13.76
C HIS A 23 -12.51 -10.18 -12.99
N LEU A 24 -12.39 -9.95 -11.70
CA LEU A 24 -13.48 -9.47 -10.86
C LEU A 24 -13.34 -7.95 -10.73
N ILE A 25 -14.28 -7.20 -11.28
CA ILE A 25 -14.30 -5.74 -11.16
C ILE A 25 -15.11 -5.38 -9.91
N VAL A 26 -14.49 -4.65 -9.00
CA VAL A 26 -15.08 -4.18 -7.75
C VAL A 26 -15.31 -2.67 -7.89
N LYS A 27 -16.56 -2.23 -7.84
CA LYS A 27 -16.92 -0.81 -7.97
C LYS A 27 -17.47 -0.30 -6.65
N GLY A 28 -17.02 0.87 -6.22
CA GLY A 28 -17.47 1.48 -4.99
C GLY A 28 -17.32 3.00 -4.99
N PRO A 29 -17.62 3.65 -3.87
CA PRO A 29 -17.61 5.12 -3.80
C PRO A 29 -16.22 5.73 -4.04
N ASN A 30 -15.14 5.03 -3.70
CA ASN A 30 -13.77 5.54 -3.86
C ASN A 30 -13.10 5.07 -5.16
N GLY A 31 -13.87 4.52 -6.11
CA GLY A 31 -13.36 4.13 -7.42
C GLY A 31 -13.63 2.69 -7.78
N ASN A 32 -12.95 2.24 -8.82
CA ASN A 32 -13.12 0.88 -9.36
C ASN A 32 -11.76 0.18 -9.36
N LEU A 33 -11.75 -1.07 -8.94
CA LEU A 33 -10.55 -1.91 -8.95
C LEU A 33 -10.84 -3.22 -9.67
N SER A 34 -9.85 -3.78 -10.34
CA SER A 34 -9.97 -5.10 -10.94
C SER A 34 -9.01 -6.07 -10.26
N VAL A 35 -9.53 -7.24 -9.92
CA VAL A 35 -8.76 -8.32 -9.29
C VAL A 35 -8.68 -9.47 -10.29
N ASN A 36 -7.47 -9.89 -10.62
CA ASN A 36 -7.26 -11.05 -11.50
C ASN A 36 -7.64 -12.32 -10.75
N LEU A 37 -8.47 -13.14 -11.37
CA LEU A 37 -8.88 -14.43 -10.83
C LEU A 37 -8.04 -15.54 -11.47
N CYS A 38 -7.54 -16.41 -10.64
CA CYS A 38 -6.84 -17.62 -11.11
C CYS A 38 -7.89 -18.66 -11.54
N ASP A 39 -7.63 -19.36 -12.64
CA ASP A 39 -8.54 -20.40 -13.19
C ASP A 39 -8.86 -21.50 -12.18
N GLU A 40 -7.99 -21.70 -11.20
CA GLU A 40 -8.15 -22.71 -10.14
C GLU A 40 -9.13 -22.30 -9.04
N ILE A 41 -9.62 -21.05 -9.06
CA ILE A 41 -10.49 -20.50 -8.02
C ILE A 41 -11.83 -20.14 -8.64
N SER A 42 -12.90 -20.63 -8.02
CA SER A 42 -14.28 -20.25 -8.32
C SER A 42 -14.84 -19.44 -7.16
N PHE A 43 -15.81 -18.60 -7.43
CA PHE A 43 -16.50 -17.86 -6.37
C PHE A 43 -18.00 -17.91 -6.60
N ASN A 44 -18.74 -17.83 -5.52
CA ASN A 44 -20.21 -17.73 -5.52
C ASN A 44 -20.61 -16.53 -4.66
N ILE A 45 -21.60 -15.80 -5.09
CA ILE A 45 -22.15 -14.65 -4.35
C ILE A 45 -23.58 -15.00 -3.95
N GLU A 46 -23.85 -15.05 -2.66
CA GLU A 46 -25.16 -15.29 -2.08
C GLU A 46 -25.37 -14.33 -0.91
N ASP A 47 -26.52 -13.65 -0.89
CA ASP A 47 -26.91 -12.76 0.23
C ASP A 47 -25.83 -11.74 0.61
N ASN A 48 -25.19 -11.10 -0.40
CA ASN A 48 -24.10 -10.13 -0.21
C ASN A 48 -22.86 -10.74 0.46
N ILE A 49 -22.68 -12.05 0.31
CA ILE A 49 -21.49 -12.75 0.84
C ILE A 49 -20.79 -13.44 -0.34
N ILE A 50 -19.48 -13.26 -0.41
CA ILE A 50 -18.64 -13.96 -1.39
C ILE A 50 -18.03 -15.19 -0.71
N ASN A 51 -18.25 -16.33 -1.28
CA ASN A 51 -17.62 -17.58 -0.89
C ASN A 51 -16.69 -18.05 -2.02
N LEU A 52 -15.42 -18.24 -1.71
CA LEU A 52 -14.44 -18.75 -2.68
C LEU A 52 -14.22 -20.24 -2.48
N THR A 53 -14.17 -20.96 -3.60
CA THR A 53 -13.87 -22.38 -3.61
C THR A 53 -12.72 -22.64 -4.58
N ARG A 54 -11.93 -23.66 -4.29
CA ARG A 54 -10.86 -24.10 -5.19
C ARG A 54 -11.31 -25.36 -5.94
N LYS A 55 -10.92 -25.45 -7.21
CA LYS A 55 -11.31 -26.57 -8.08
C LYS A 55 -10.50 -27.83 -7.76
N THR A 56 -9.25 -27.68 -7.30
CA THR A 56 -8.37 -28.81 -6.98
C THR A 56 -7.71 -28.61 -5.62
N ASP A 57 -7.13 -29.66 -5.06
CA ASP A 57 -6.38 -29.63 -3.81
C ASP A 57 -4.87 -29.59 -4.03
N GLU A 58 -4.45 -29.17 -5.20
CA GLU A 58 -3.04 -28.99 -5.52
C GLU A 58 -2.43 -27.82 -4.72
N LYS A 59 -1.11 -27.85 -4.58
CA LYS A 59 -0.36 -26.82 -3.82
C LYS A 59 -0.61 -25.41 -4.35
N ILE A 60 -0.69 -25.28 -5.67
CA ILE A 60 -0.94 -23.98 -6.33
C ILE A 60 -2.34 -23.46 -5.98
N ALA A 61 -3.37 -24.31 -6.14
CA ALA A 61 -4.75 -23.94 -5.83
C ALA A 61 -4.92 -23.55 -4.36
N LYS A 62 -4.25 -24.29 -3.44
CA LYS A 62 -4.26 -23.96 -2.01
C LYS A 62 -3.64 -22.60 -1.72
N SER A 63 -2.50 -22.28 -2.34
CA SER A 63 -1.83 -20.98 -2.16
C SER A 63 -2.64 -19.83 -2.76
N MET A 64 -3.20 -20.03 -3.95
CA MET A 64 -4.00 -19.02 -4.64
C MET A 64 -5.34 -18.75 -3.95
N HIS A 65 -5.92 -19.76 -3.29
CA HIS A 65 -7.20 -19.62 -2.57
C HIS A 65 -7.14 -18.51 -1.52
N GLY A 66 -6.12 -18.53 -0.65
CA GLY A 66 -5.95 -17.49 0.36
C GLY A 66 -5.55 -16.14 -0.22
N THR A 67 -4.68 -16.15 -1.25
CA THR A 67 -4.23 -14.92 -1.91
C THR A 67 -5.37 -14.20 -2.61
N THR A 68 -6.15 -14.92 -3.43
CA THR A 68 -7.30 -14.35 -4.16
C THR A 68 -8.34 -13.80 -3.18
N ARG A 69 -8.64 -14.57 -2.12
CA ARG A 69 -9.56 -14.11 -1.08
C ARG A 69 -9.10 -12.78 -0.48
N GLN A 70 -7.82 -12.66 -0.14
CA GLN A 70 -7.29 -11.44 0.47
C GLN A 70 -7.27 -10.26 -0.51
N LEU A 71 -6.98 -10.52 -1.81
CA LEU A 71 -7.01 -9.48 -2.84
C LEU A 71 -8.43 -8.92 -3.02
N ILE A 72 -9.45 -9.80 -3.05
CA ILE A 72 -10.85 -9.36 -3.16
C ILE A 72 -11.26 -8.57 -1.92
N SER A 73 -10.91 -9.05 -0.73
CA SER A 73 -11.21 -8.34 0.52
C SER A 73 -10.54 -6.95 0.56
N ASN A 74 -9.28 -6.86 0.14
CA ASN A 74 -8.57 -5.58 0.05
C ASN A 74 -9.22 -4.64 -0.99
N ALA A 75 -9.66 -5.19 -2.13
CA ALA A 75 -10.33 -4.38 -3.16
C ALA A 75 -11.64 -3.79 -2.64
N ILE A 76 -12.46 -4.60 -1.95
CA ILE A 76 -13.72 -4.15 -1.36
C ILE A 76 -13.46 -3.06 -0.30
N GLU A 77 -12.50 -3.29 0.60
CA GLU A 77 -12.13 -2.31 1.63
C GLU A 77 -11.59 -1.02 1.00
N GLY A 78 -10.80 -1.14 -0.06
CA GLY A 78 -10.22 0.00 -0.75
C GLY A 78 -11.25 0.87 -1.46
N VAL A 79 -12.21 0.27 -2.18
CA VAL A 79 -13.27 1.05 -2.86
C VAL A 79 -14.29 1.62 -1.87
N THR A 80 -14.37 1.08 -0.64
CA THR A 80 -15.27 1.57 0.41
C THR A 80 -14.63 2.67 1.23
N ASN A 81 -13.50 2.37 1.88
CA ASN A 81 -12.84 3.25 2.85
C ASN A 81 -11.55 3.88 2.30
N GLY A 82 -10.92 3.23 1.34
CA GLY A 82 -9.59 3.61 0.88
C GLY A 82 -8.49 3.14 1.84
N PHE A 83 -7.25 3.29 1.40
CA PHE A 83 -6.07 2.99 2.21
C PHE A 83 -5.19 4.23 2.29
N SER A 84 -4.50 4.40 3.41
CA SER A 84 -3.53 5.48 3.58
C SER A 84 -2.23 4.96 4.18
N LYS A 85 -1.12 5.62 3.82
CA LYS A 85 0.19 5.42 4.43
C LYS A 85 0.77 6.78 4.80
N HIS A 86 1.26 6.86 6.03
CA HIS A 86 1.85 8.09 6.57
C HIS A 86 3.36 7.96 6.61
N LEU A 87 4.05 8.96 6.08
CA LEU A 87 5.50 9.06 6.06
C LEU A 87 5.93 10.33 6.80
N GLU A 88 7.05 10.26 7.48
CA GLU A 88 7.68 11.39 8.15
C GLU A 88 9.03 11.68 7.49
N ILE A 89 9.29 12.96 7.30
CA ILE A 89 10.54 13.45 6.68
C ILE A 89 11.34 14.12 7.79
N ILE A 90 12.45 13.50 8.17
CA ILE A 90 13.27 13.93 9.30
C ILE A 90 14.62 14.44 8.79
N GLY A 91 14.96 15.67 9.18
CA GLY A 91 16.22 16.30 8.81
C GLY A 91 16.09 17.81 8.76
N VAL A 92 17.13 18.49 9.21
CA VAL A 92 17.16 19.98 9.14
C VAL A 92 17.17 20.39 7.66
N GLY A 93 16.20 21.23 7.29
CA GLY A 93 16.04 21.68 5.92
C GLY A 93 15.34 20.69 4.98
N PHE A 94 14.98 19.50 5.44
CA PHE A 94 14.24 18.53 4.63
C PHE A 94 12.77 18.92 4.58
N ASN A 95 12.17 18.87 3.40
CA ASN A 95 10.74 19.16 3.24
C ASN A 95 10.17 18.52 1.98
N VAL A 96 8.85 18.55 1.91
CA VAL A 96 8.08 18.12 0.73
C VAL A 96 6.97 19.11 0.41
N UNK A 97 6.74 19.31 -0.80
CA UNK A 97 5.79 20.12 -1.20
C UNK A 97 5.05 19.45 -2.20
N SER A 98 3.86 19.77 -2.36
CA SER A 98 3.00 19.21 -3.40
C SER A 98 2.69 20.28 -4.47
N GLN A 99 2.84 19.91 -5.72
CA GLN A 99 2.54 20.74 -6.88
C GLN A 99 1.70 19.92 -7.87
N ASN A 100 0.40 20.18 -7.88
CA ASN A 100 -0.55 19.41 -8.71
C ASN A 100 -0.41 17.92 -8.41
N ASN A 101 -0.12 17.08 -9.42
CA ASN A 101 0.04 15.63 -9.26
C ASN A 101 1.50 15.21 -9.05
N ARG A 102 2.33 16.13 -8.56
CA ARG A 102 3.77 15.90 -8.36
C ARG A 102 4.19 16.32 -6.96
N LEU A 103 5.05 15.52 -6.34
CA LEU A 103 5.69 15.86 -5.07
C LEU A 103 7.12 16.31 -5.34
N ILE A 104 7.52 17.42 -4.74
CA ILE A 104 8.89 17.92 -4.81
C ILE A 104 9.53 17.76 -3.43
N PHE A 105 10.62 17.02 -3.39
CA PHE A 105 11.32 16.69 -2.14
C PHE A 105 12.66 17.43 -2.08
N GLN A 106 12.91 18.11 -0.98
CA GLN A 106 14.21 18.67 -0.61
C GLN A 106 14.79 17.82 0.50
N LEU A 107 15.78 16.99 0.18
CA LEU A 107 16.31 15.97 1.08
C LEU A 107 17.83 16.10 1.31
N GLY A 108 18.35 17.34 1.14
CA GLY A 108 19.78 17.62 1.33
C GLY A 108 20.66 17.10 0.20
N PHE A 109 20.11 16.89 -0.97
CA PHE A 109 20.88 16.66 -2.20
C PHE A 109 21.13 18.02 -2.89
N SER A 110 22.02 18.04 -3.89
CA SER A 110 22.34 19.25 -4.66
C SER A 110 21.17 19.72 -5.53
N HIS A 111 20.13 18.88 -5.70
CA HIS A 111 18.95 19.20 -6.51
C HIS A 111 17.69 18.65 -5.82
N ASP A 112 16.55 19.23 -6.15
CA ASP A 112 15.27 18.76 -5.68
C ASP A 112 14.89 17.46 -6.43
N ILE A 113 14.20 16.56 -5.74
CA ILE A 113 13.72 15.32 -6.36
C ILE A 113 12.22 15.49 -6.65
N ALA A 114 11.84 15.35 -7.92
CA ALA A 114 10.45 15.35 -8.35
C ALA A 114 9.92 13.92 -8.43
N PHE A 115 8.76 13.67 -7.86
CA PHE A 115 8.10 12.37 -7.88
C PHE A 115 6.67 12.55 -8.40
N ASP A 116 6.38 11.98 -9.56
CA ASP A 116 5.04 12.02 -10.15
C ASP A 116 4.17 10.94 -9.53
N LEU A 117 2.97 11.33 -9.10
CA LEU A 117 2.02 10.40 -8.51
C LEU A 117 1.31 9.63 -9.63
N PRO A 118 1.21 8.29 -9.53
CA PRO A 118 0.43 7.53 -10.51
C PRO A 118 -1.07 7.78 -10.33
N GLU A 119 -1.84 7.42 -11.36
CA GLU A 119 -3.30 7.53 -11.32
C GLU A 119 -3.86 6.70 -10.16
N GLY A 120 -4.89 7.22 -9.50
CA GLY A 120 -5.54 6.58 -8.37
C GLY A 120 -4.83 6.78 -7.03
N ILE A 121 -3.77 7.61 -6.99
CA ILE A 121 -3.07 7.96 -5.75
C ILE A 121 -3.19 9.48 -5.52
N GLU A 122 -3.57 9.82 -4.31
CA GLU A 122 -3.58 11.20 -3.81
C GLU A 122 -2.53 11.34 -2.71
N ALA A 123 -1.96 12.51 -2.59
CA ALA A 123 -0.97 12.78 -1.54
C ALA A 123 -1.22 14.13 -0.89
N VAL A 124 -1.21 14.14 0.44
CA VAL A 124 -1.32 15.36 1.24
C VAL A 124 0.03 15.60 1.89
N ALA A 125 0.73 16.64 1.43
CA ALA A 125 2.06 17.00 1.90
C ALA A 125 1.98 18.16 2.90
N GLN A 126 2.64 18.02 4.06
CA GLN A 126 2.73 19.04 5.11
C GLN A 126 4.18 19.17 5.55
N LYS A 127 5.00 19.86 4.77
CA LYS A 127 6.45 20.05 5.03
C LYS A 127 7.19 18.77 5.43
N THR A 128 7.00 18.31 6.66
CA THR A 128 7.72 17.17 7.25
C THR A 128 6.87 15.91 7.39
N SER A 129 5.61 15.95 6.97
CA SER A 129 4.75 14.77 6.94
C SER A 129 4.08 14.63 5.58
N LEU A 130 3.85 13.40 5.18
CA LEU A 130 3.25 13.06 3.89
C LEU A 130 2.27 11.92 4.10
N GLU A 131 1.03 12.13 3.71
CA GLU A 131 0.00 11.08 3.70
C GLU A 131 -0.28 10.71 2.25
N ILE A 132 -0.22 9.42 1.93
CA ILE A 132 -0.49 8.86 0.61
C ILE A 132 -1.79 8.07 0.71
N LYS A 133 -2.76 8.36 -0.16
CA LYS A 133 -4.09 7.75 -0.16
C LYS A 133 -4.41 7.13 -1.50
N GLY A 134 -5.22 6.07 -1.48
CA GLY A 134 -5.72 5.45 -2.70
C GLY A 134 -6.62 4.25 -2.40
N ALA A 135 -7.34 3.80 -3.41
CA ALA A 135 -8.21 2.62 -3.30
C ALA A 135 -7.38 1.33 -3.33
N ASP A 136 -6.30 1.29 -4.13
CA ASP A 136 -5.48 0.09 -4.29
C ASP A 136 -4.42 0.02 -3.19
N LYS A 137 -4.58 -0.91 -2.26
CA LYS A 137 -3.63 -1.16 -1.16
C LYS A 137 -2.21 -1.43 -1.65
N GLN A 138 -2.08 -2.19 -2.74
CA GLN A 138 -0.78 -2.54 -3.30
C GLN A 138 -0.09 -1.31 -3.88
N LEU A 139 -0.81 -0.51 -4.66
CA LEU A 139 -0.28 0.71 -5.28
C LEU A 139 0.12 1.75 -4.21
N VAL A 140 -0.73 1.96 -3.19
CA VAL A 140 -0.42 2.84 -2.06
C VAL A 140 0.87 2.40 -1.37
N GLY A 141 1.01 1.09 -1.12
CA GLY A 141 2.22 0.51 -0.51
C GLY A 141 3.46 0.70 -1.37
N GLN A 142 3.35 0.47 -2.69
CA GLN A 142 4.46 0.62 -3.63
C GLN A 142 4.94 2.07 -3.71
N VAL A 143 4.00 3.01 -3.81
CA VAL A 143 4.31 4.45 -3.88
C VAL A 143 5.00 4.89 -2.58
N ALA A 144 4.47 4.49 -1.43
CA ALA A 144 5.06 4.81 -0.13
C ALA A 144 6.48 4.25 -0.01
N ALA A 145 6.69 3.00 -0.45
CA ALA A 145 8.01 2.37 -0.42
C ALA A 145 9.01 3.06 -1.37
N LYS A 146 8.57 3.46 -2.57
CA LYS A 146 9.41 4.20 -3.51
C LYS A 146 9.83 5.56 -2.92
N ILE A 147 8.88 6.30 -2.35
CA ILE A 147 9.17 7.60 -1.72
C ILE A 147 10.16 7.40 -0.56
N ARG A 148 9.93 6.41 0.30
CA ARG A 148 10.86 6.11 1.39
C ARG A 148 12.28 5.79 0.88
N SER A 149 12.37 5.12 -0.26
CA SER A 149 13.68 4.76 -0.86
C SER A 149 14.48 5.95 -1.39
N LEU A 150 13.85 7.12 -1.62
CA LEU A 150 14.57 8.34 -2.06
C LEU A 150 15.63 8.77 -1.06
N LYS A 151 15.34 8.61 0.23
CA LYS A 151 16.30 8.91 1.31
C LYS A 151 15.94 8.05 2.53
N LYS A 152 16.48 6.85 2.59
CA LYS A 152 16.24 5.94 3.73
C LYS A 152 16.76 6.56 5.03
N PRO A 153 16.09 6.31 6.17
CA PRO A 153 16.57 6.85 7.45
C PRO A 153 17.96 6.30 7.80
N GLU A 154 18.87 7.19 8.17
CA GLU A 154 20.23 6.80 8.54
C GLU A 154 20.28 6.40 10.03
N PRO A 155 21.23 5.55 10.43
CA PRO A 155 21.22 4.94 11.76
C PRO A 155 21.74 5.82 12.90
N TYR A 156 22.28 7.02 12.63
CA TYR A 156 22.86 7.85 13.66
C TYR A 156 21.87 8.87 14.24
N LYS A 157 21.35 9.77 13.38
CA LYS A 157 20.38 10.80 13.78
C LYS A 157 18.99 10.54 13.23
N GLY A 158 18.80 9.46 12.47
CA GLY A 158 17.51 9.10 11.89
C GLY A 158 17.03 9.97 10.73
N LYS A 159 17.94 10.76 10.12
CA LYS A 159 17.59 11.64 9.00
C LYS A 159 17.20 10.82 7.77
N GLY A 160 16.07 11.18 7.14
CA GLY A 160 15.53 10.50 5.98
C GLY A 160 14.04 10.44 6.02
N ILE A 161 13.46 9.61 5.17
CA ILE A 161 12.01 9.37 5.08
C ILE A 161 11.72 8.02 5.73
N ARG A 162 10.80 8.00 6.69
CA ARG A 162 10.38 6.76 7.36
C ARG A 162 8.85 6.71 7.46
N TYR A 163 8.31 5.53 7.67
CA TYR A 163 6.90 5.40 8.03
C TYR A 163 6.69 5.98 9.43
N LYS A 164 5.52 6.52 9.68
CA LYS A 164 5.18 7.18 10.96
C LYS A 164 5.47 6.28 12.16
N ASP A 165 5.16 5.00 12.05
CA ASP A 165 5.33 4.04 13.15
C ASP A 165 6.58 3.17 13.01
N GLU A 166 7.51 3.55 12.12
CA GLU A 166 8.72 2.77 11.87
C GLU A 166 9.77 3.01 12.96
N TYR A 167 10.19 1.93 13.60
CA TYR A 167 11.35 1.97 14.49
C TYR A 167 12.64 1.96 13.68
N VAL A 168 13.44 3.00 13.81
CA VAL A 168 14.76 3.10 13.17
C VAL A 168 15.82 2.82 14.22
N ARG A 169 16.57 1.72 14.02
CA ARG A 169 17.64 1.34 14.94
C ARG A 169 18.72 2.43 14.97
N SER A 170 19.07 2.90 16.17
CA SER A 170 20.12 3.91 16.37
C SER A 170 21.46 3.24 16.67
N LYS A 171 22.53 3.76 16.07
CA LYS A 171 23.90 3.36 16.36
C LYS A 171 24.67 4.54 16.99
N GLN A 172 25.55 4.26 17.91
CA GLN A 172 26.46 5.27 18.42
C GLN A 172 27.51 5.59 17.35
N GLY A 173 27.81 6.87 17.17
CA GLY A 173 28.92 7.30 16.35
C GLY A 173 30.27 6.84 16.96
N LYS A 174 31.32 6.88 16.16
CA LYS A 174 32.66 6.58 16.66
C LYS A 174 33.01 7.55 17.79
N THR A 175 33.29 7.03 18.98
CA THR A 175 33.94 7.80 20.03
C THR A 175 35.36 8.07 19.56
N VAL A 176 35.74 9.34 19.53
CA VAL A 176 37.16 9.72 19.29
C VAL A 176 37.91 9.18 20.52
N GLY A 177 38.65 8.12 20.32
CA GLY A 177 39.55 7.60 21.38
C GLY A 177 40.52 8.70 21.74
N GLY A 178 40.47 9.13 22.98
CA GLY A 178 41.52 10.01 23.51
C GLY A 178 42.82 9.22 23.48
N GLY A 179 43.74 9.65 22.64
CA GLY A 179 45.11 9.15 22.71
C GLY A 179 45.77 9.81 23.92
N ASP A 180 46.24 9.00 24.84
CA ASP A 180 47.21 9.42 25.82
C ASP A 180 48.61 9.38 25.18
#